data_8e22cc104b081abfa0ea13c6455703ba
#
_entry.id   8e22cc104b081abfa0ea13c6455703ba
#
_cell.length_a   1.000
_cell.length_b   1.000
_cell.length_c   1.000
_cell.angle_alpha   90.00
_cell.angle_beta   90.00
_cell.angle_gamma   90.00
#
_symmetry.space_group_name_H-M   'P 1'
#
loop_
_entity.id
_entity.type
_entity.pdbx_description
1 polymer ?
#
loop_
_entity_poly.entity_id
_entity_poly.type
_entity_poly.pdbx_seq_one_letter_code
_entity_poly.pdbx_strand_id
1 'polypeptide(L)'
;GVFDPGANTVGLQIEGIGRENLKVSVYFFEILKKADVKTHYVSADIDNATMEVLPAKVFGKGLEVICRYRAVGSFIRRYGAYMESGTPLNAYVETTLKDDDLGDPLITPDGLEAIGVMTLDQYAQMKAMTQKISGIVKDTLAEKGLDLYDIKFEFGYYNGEVILIDEIASGNMRVYKDG
;
A
#
# COMPACT_ATOMS: atom_id res chain seq x y z
N GLY A 1 -6.42 -18.93 -10.17
CA GLY A 1 -6.31 -17.89 -11.19
C GLY A 1 -7.22 -18.16 -12.36
N VAL A 2 -7.60 -17.12 -13.03
CA VAL A 2 -8.46 -17.19 -14.22
C VAL A 2 -7.66 -16.76 -15.43
N PHE A 3 -7.59 -17.61 -16.42
CA PHE A 3 -6.98 -17.29 -17.71
C PHE A 3 -8.08 -17.15 -18.74
N ASP A 4 -8.18 -15.97 -19.35
CA ASP A 4 -9.12 -15.69 -20.42
C ASP A 4 -8.35 -15.43 -21.72
N PRO A 5 -8.33 -16.42 -22.65
CA PRO A 5 -7.60 -16.28 -23.90
C PRO A 5 -8.13 -15.14 -24.79
N GLY A 6 -9.41 -14.83 -24.65
CA GLY A 6 -10.03 -13.74 -25.43
C GLY A 6 -9.62 -12.37 -24.97
N ALA A 7 -9.30 -12.23 -23.69
CA ALA A 7 -8.86 -10.97 -23.09
C ALA A 7 -7.35 -10.79 -23.10
N ASN A 8 -6.59 -11.81 -23.45
CA ASN A 8 -5.12 -11.82 -23.41
C ASN A 8 -4.55 -11.43 -22.04
N THR A 9 -5.29 -11.72 -20.98
CA THR A 9 -4.87 -11.41 -19.61
C THR A 9 -4.95 -12.64 -18.74
N VAL A 10 -4.00 -12.74 -17.79
CA VAL A 10 -4.05 -13.72 -16.74
C VAL A 10 -4.36 -12.98 -15.46
N GLY A 11 -5.50 -13.29 -14.86
CA GLY A 11 -5.94 -12.69 -13.61
C GLY A 11 -5.97 -13.71 -12.50
N LEU A 12 -5.83 -13.23 -11.28
CA LEU A 12 -6.06 -13.99 -10.05
C LEU A 12 -7.34 -13.50 -9.40
N GLN A 13 -8.15 -14.44 -8.92
CA GLN A 13 -9.33 -14.09 -8.16
C GLN A 13 -9.00 -14.19 -6.67
N ILE A 14 -9.23 -13.10 -5.94
CA ILE A 14 -9.03 -13.04 -4.50
C ILE A 14 -10.38 -13.19 -3.80
N GLU A 15 -10.46 -14.13 -2.88
CA GLU A 15 -11.63 -14.38 -2.07
C GLU A 15 -11.31 -14.17 -0.59
N GLY A 16 -12.33 -14.12 0.27
CA GLY A 16 -12.14 -14.00 1.71
C GLY A 16 -11.99 -12.59 2.22
N ILE A 17 -12.03 -11.59 1.34
CA ILE A 17 -12.08 -10.19 1.76
C ILE A 17 -13.51 -9.88 2.21
N GLY A 18 -13.68 -9.25 3.36
CA GLY A 18 -14.98 -8.80 3.81
C GLY A 18 -15.60 -7.82 2.80
N ARG A 19 -16.91 -7.91 2.61
CA ARG A 19 -17.61 -7.11 1.59
C ARG A 19 -17.38 -5.60 1.78
N GLU A 20 -17.39 -5.13 3.02
CA GLU A 20 -17.18 -3.71 3.32
C GLU A 20 -15.75 -3.28 3.01
N ASN A 21 -14.75 -4.09 3.36
CA ASN A 21 -13.36 -3.81 3.00
C ASN A 21 -13.15 -3.83 1.50
N LEU A 22 -13.83 -4.73 0.80
CA LEU A 22 -13.77 -4.79 -0.67
C LEU A 22 -14.34 -3.52 -1.29
N LYS A 23 -15.47 -3.01 -0.78
CA LYS A 23 -16.06 -1.75 -1.27
C LYS A 23 -15.08 -0.59 -1.12
N VAL A 24 -14.42 -0.47 0.03
CA VAL A 24 -13.43 0.57 0.28
C VAL A 24 -12.25 0.43 -0.68
N SER A 25 -11.73 -0.78 -0.83
CA SER A 25 -10.61 -1.04 -1.73
C SER A 25 -10.95 -0.69 -3.18
N VAL A 26 -12.12 -1.12 -3.66
CA VAL A 26 -12.58 -0.82 -5.02
C VAL A 26 -12.71 0.68 -5.23
N TYR A 27 -13.28 1.39 -4.26
CA TYR A 27 -13.42 2.84 -4.33
C TYR A 27 -12.07 3.52 -4.57
N PHE A 28 -11.04 3.16 -3.80
CA PHE A 28 -9.70 3.72 -3.96
C PHE A 28 -9.01 3.23 -5.23
N PHE A 29 -9.12 1.96 -5.59
CA PHE A 29 -8.51 1.44 -6.82
C PHE A 29 -9.09 2.14 -8.05
N GLU A 30 -10.38 2.43 -8.08
CA GLU A 30 -10.99 3.17 -9.19
C GLU A 30 -10.47 4.61 -9.26
N ILE A 31 -10.29 5.27 -8.11
CA ILE A 31 -9.69 6.61 -8.06
C ILE A 31 -8.26 6.58 -8.57
N LEU A 32 -7.47 5.59 -8.14
CA LEU A 32 -6.08 5.43 -8.57
C LEU A 32 -5.98 5.14 -10.07
N LYS A 33 -6.90 4.36 -10.59
CA LYS A 33 -6.96 4.08 -12.03
C LYS A 33 -7.18 5.35 -12.84
N LYS A 34 -8.08 6.21 -12.39
CA LYS A 34 -8.32 7.52 -13.03
C LYS A 34 -7.11 8.45 -12.93
N ALA A 35 -6.30 8.29 -11.89
CA ALA A 35 -5.07 9.07 -11.70
C ALA A 35 -3.87 8.44 -12.40
N ASP A 36 -4.09 7.41 -13.21
CA ASP A 36 -3.06 6.70 -13.98
C ASP A 36 -1.99 6.05 -13.10
N VAL A 37 -2.39 5.57 -11.93
CA VAL A 37 -1.53 4.82 -11.02
C VAL A 37 -1.66 3.33 -11.31
N LYS A 38 -0.54 2.64 -11.44
CA LYS A 38 -0.51 1.20 -11.75
C LYS A 38 -0.73 0.37 -10.49
N THR A 39 -1.78 -0.45 -10.53
CA THR A 39 -2.14 -1.36 -9.44
C THR A 39 -2.43 -2.75 -10.02
N HIS A 40 -2.55 -3.75 -9.14
CA HIS A 40 -2.93 -5.09 -9.58
C HIS A 40 -4.44 -5.23 -9.82
N TYR A 41 -5.23 -4.24 -9.46
CA TYR A 41 -6.69 -4.32 -9.57
C TYR A 41 -7.15 -4.39 -11.02
N VAL A 42 -8.02 -5.34 -11.33
CA VAL A 42 -8.65 -5.48 -12.63
C VAL A 42 -10.14 -5.18 -12.51
N SER A 43 -10.84 -5.91 -11.67
CA SER A 43 -12.28 -5.77 -11.46
C SER A 43 -12.69 -6.39 -10.13
N ALA A 44 -13.93 -6.13 -9.71
CA ALA A 44 -14.46 -6.73 -8.49
C ALA A 44 -15.92 -7.12 -8.67
N ASP A 45 -16.32 -8.14 -7.90
CA ASP A 45 -17.70 -8.55 -7.75
C ASP A 45 -18.06 -8.37 -6.28
N ILE A 46 -18.75 -7.27 -5.98
CA ILE A 46 -19.09 -6.91 -4.60
C ILE A 46 -20.06 -7.95 -3.98
N ASP A 47 -21.02 -8.43 -4.78
CA ASP A 47 -22.04 -9.37 -4.29
C ASP A 47 -21.41 -10.69 -3.83
N ASN A 48 -20.40 -11.16 -4.54
CA ASN A 48 -19.68 -12.38 -4.21
C ASN A 48 -18.42 -12.13 -3.37
N ALA A 49 -18.14 -10.87 -3.05
CA ALA A 49 -16.97 -10.44 -2.27
C ALA A 49 -15.65 -10.98 -2.85
N THR A 50 -15.49 -10.85 -4.18
CA THR A 50 -14.29 -11.27 -4.90
C THR A 50 -13.69 -10.12 -5.68
N MET A 51 -12.39 -10.21 -5.93
CA MET A 51 -11.67 -9.22 -6.72
C MET A 51 -10.73 -9.95 -7.67
N GLU A 52 -10.71 -9.52 -8.92
CA GLU A 52 -9.77 -10.03 -9.91
C GLU A 52 -8.58 -9.08 -10.00
N VAL A 53 -7.37 -9.65 -9.93
CA VAL A 53 -6.12 -8.89 -9.91
C VAL A 53 -5.11 -9.48 -10.86
N LEU A 54 -4.14 -8.66 -11.28
CA LEU A 54 -2.99 -9.14 -12.02
C LEU A 54 -2.11 -10.04 -11.13
N PRO A 55 -1.47 -11.09 -11.68
CA PRO A 55 -0.62 -11.99 -10.91
C PRO A 55 0.76 -11.37 -10.67
N ALA A 56 0.80 -10.28 -9.92
CA ALA A 56 2.04 -9.61 -9.56
C ALA A 56 2.87 -10.48 -8.62
N LYS A 57 4.19 -10.36 -8.72
CA LYS A 57 5.13 -11.02 -7.83
C LYS A 57 5.49 -10.09 -6.68
N VAL A 58 5.61 -10.64 -5.47
CA VAL A 58 6.05 -9.87 -4.31
C VAL A 58 7.56 -9.65 -4.35
N PHE A 59 8.02 -8.60 -3.68
CA PHE A 59 9.45 -8.40 -3.45
C PHE A 59 9.90 -9.28 -2.27
N GLY A 60 10.89 -10.16 -2.51
CA GLY A 60 11.33 -11.10 -1.50
C GLY A 60 10.21 -12.01 -1.00
N LYS A 61 9.99 -12.01 0.30
CA LYS A 61 8.88 -12.73 0.96
C LYS A 61 7.74 -11.80 1.34
N GLY A 62 7.74 -10.60 0.82
CA GLY A 62 6.78 -9.55 1.11
C GLY A 62 7.45 -8.33 1.72
N LEU A 63 7.00 -7.16 1.31
CA LEU A 63 7.56 -5.89 1.73
C LEU A 63 6.40 -4.93 1.98
N GLU A 64 6.37 -4.33 3.15
CA GLU A 64 5.37 -3.33 3.49
C GLU A 64 6.00 -1.93 3.46
N VAL A 65 5.24 -0.95 2.99
CA VAL A 65 5.66 0.44 2.89
C VAL A 65 4.66 1.30 3.64
N ILE A 66 5.16 2.13 4.53
CA ILE A 66 4.31 3.00 5.35
C ILE A 66 4.62 4.44 5.00
N CYS A 67 3.57 5.22 4.75
CA CYS A 67 3.68 6.66 4.57
C CYS A 67 3.00 7.36 5.74
N ARG A 68 3.70 8.31 6.38
CA ARG A 68 3.23 8.97 7.60
C ARG A 68 3.15 10.48 7.42
N TYR A 69 2.00 11.01 7.83
CA TYR A 69 1.77 12.46 7.90
C TYR A 69 1.77 12.96 9.34
N ARG A 70 1.72 12.05 10.32
CA ARG A 70 1.81 12.35 11.75
C ARG A 70 2.67 11.30 12.44
N ALA A 71 3.40 11.73 13.47
CA ALA A 71 4.25 10.86 14.27
C ALA A 71 3.43 10.07 15.28
N VAL A 72 2.93 8.91 14.86
CA VAL A 72 2.11 8.03 15.71
C VAL A 72 2.55 6.57 15.55
N GLY A 73 1.99 5.68 16.35
CA GLY A 73 2.23 4.25 16.25
C GLY A 73 3.68 3.87 16.49
N SER A 74 4.21 2.98 15.66
CA SER A 74 5.59 2.48 15.81
C SER A 74 6.65 3.57 15.63
N PHE A 75 6.35 4.60 14.84
CA PHE A 75 7.26 5.73 14.68
C PHE A 75 7.53 6.40 16.04
N ILE A 76 6.46 6.71 16.76
CA ILE A 76 6.63 7.39 18.06
C ILE A 76 7.16 6.44 19.14
N ARG A 77 6.89 5.14 19.03
CA ARG A 77 7.49 4.16 19.94
C ARG A 77 9.00 4.11 19.78
N ARG A 78 9.51 4.27 18.56
CA ARG A 78 10.95 4.29 18.28
C ARG A 78 11.59 5.64 18.60
N TYR A 79 10.91 6.73 18.27
CA TYR A 79 11.52 8.07 18.23
C TYR A 79 10.88 9.07 19.20
N GLY A 80 10.10 8.59 20.17
CA GLY A 80 9.42 9.46 21.14
C GLY A 80 10.37 10.27 22.03
N ALA A 81 11.65 9.90 22.09
CA ALA A 81 12.65 10.71 22.78
C ALA A 81 13.01 11.99 22.03
N TYR A 82 12.67 12.06 20.74
CA TYR A 82 13.05 13.15 19.86
C TYR A 82 11.90 14.04 19.42
N MET A 83 10.66 13.56 19.52
CA MET A 83 9.51 14.35 19.12
C MET A 83 8.23 13.88 19.81
N GLU A 84 7.27 14.78 19.90
CA GLU A 84 5.97 14.49 20.52
C GLU A 84 5.05 13.72 19.60
N SER A 85 4.20 12.87 20.19
CA SER A 85 3.16 12.16 19.46
C SER A 85 2.26 13.16 18.73
N GLY A 86 1.91 12.84 17.48
CA GLY A 86 1.05 13.67 16.65
C GLY A 86 1.77 14.77 15.88
N THR A 87 3.08 14.93 16.04
CA THR A 87 3.86 15.92 15.30
C THR A 87 3.69 15.69 13.79
N PRO A 88 3.44 16.76 12.99
CA PRO A 88 3.33 16.62 11.53
C PRO A 88 4.61 16.10 10.89
N LEU A 89 4.43 15.20 9.94
CA LEU A 89 5.50 14.68 9.09
C LEU A 89 5.15 14.97 7.62
N ASN A 90 6.16 15.10 6.80
CA ASN A 90 5.98 15.43 5.39
C ASN A 90 6.08 14.18 4.52
N ALA A 91 5.00 13.40 4.46
CA ALA A 91 4.94 12.17 3.67
C ALA A 91 6.17 11.28 3.91
N TYR A 92 6.48 11.05 5.18
CA TYR A 92 7.62 10.23 5.58
C TYR A 92 7.37 8.78 5.19
N VAL A 93 8.33 8.17 4.48
CA VAL A 93 8.21 6.80 3.96
C VAL A 93 9.21 5.88 4.67
N GLU A 94 8.72 4.75 5.15
CA GLU A 94 9.57 3.69 5.70
C GLU A 94 9.12 2.33 5.17
N THR A 95 10.03 1.36 5.18
CA THR A 95 9.78 0.01 4.69
C THR A 95 10.11 -1.01 5.76
N THR A 96 9.31 -2.08 5.80
CA THR A 96 9.53 -3.22 6.68
C THR A 96 9.45 -4.52 5.87
N LEU A 97 10.24 -5.50 6.26
CA LEU A 97 10.11 -6.86 5.74
C LEU A 97 8.96 -7.55 6.46
N LYS A 98 8.20 -8.37 5.74
CA LYS A 98 7.17 -9.22 6.35
C LYS A 98 7.85 -10.44 6.95
N ASP A 99 8.12 -10.38 8.24
CA ASP A 99 8.78 -11.45 9.00
C ASP A 99 8.25 -11.45 10.42
N ASP A 100 7.27 -12.32 10.67
CA ASP A 100 6.60 -12.38 11.97
C ASP A 100 7.58 -12.75 13.11
N ASP A 101 8.55 -13.61 12.81
CA ASP A 101 9.53 -14.06 13.80
C ASP A 101 10.44 -12.92 14.26
N LEU A 102 10.72 -11.98 13.36
CA LEU A 102 11.59 -10.83 13.63
C LEU A 102 10.79 -9.54 13.90
N GLY A 103 9.46 -9.63 13.99
CA GLY A 103 8.62 -8.47 14.29
C GLY A 103 8.57 -7.44 13.17
N ASP A 104 8.60 -7.88 11.92
CA ASP A 104 8.53 -7.03 10.73
C ASP A 104 9.58 -5.91 10.79
N PRO A 105 10.88 -6.25 10.69
CA PRO A 105 11.95 -5.28 10.92
C PRO A 105 12.01 -4.21 9.85
N LEU A 106 12.36 -2.99 10.27
CA LEU A 106 12.69 -1.91 9.34
C LEU A 106 13.89 -2.31 8.49
N ILE A 107 13.86 -1.88 7.24
CA ILE A 107 14.99 -2.08 6.34
C ILE A 107 15.22 -0.81 5.50
N THR A 108 16.48 -0.48 5.31
CA THR A 108 16.88 0.67 4.49
C THR A 108 16.87 0.31 3.00
N PRO A 109 16.83 1.31 2.10
CA PRO A 109 17.02 1.05 0.68
C PRO A 109 18.33 0.30 0.39
N ASP A 110 19.41 0.69 1.04
CA ASP A 110 20.70 0.00 0.91
C ASP A 110 20.62 -1.45 1.38
N GLY A 111 19.88 -1.70 2.45
CA GLY A 111 19.64 -3.07 2.95
C GLY A 111 18.88 -3.92 1.93
N LEU A 112 17.85 -3.36 1.32
CA LEU A 112 17.07 -4.07 0.29
C LEU A 112 17.92 -4.44 -0.91
N GLU A 113 18.79 -3.54 -1.34
CA GLU A 113 19.73 -3.82 -2.43
C GLU A 113 20.74 -4.89 -2.02
N ALA A 114 21.30 -4.76 -0.82
CA ALA A 114 22.33 -5.68 -0.34
C ALA A 114 21.85 -7.13 -0.27
N ILE A 115 20.60 -7.35 0.12
CA ILE A 115 20.03 -8.70 0.21
C ILE A 115 19.34 -9.15 -1.08
N GLY A 116 19.39 -8.34 -2.13
CA GLY A 116 18.86 -8.71 -3.44
C GLY A 116 17.35 -8.71 -3.57
N VAL A 117 16.65 -8.02 -2.68
CA VAL A 117 15.17 -7.95 -2.71
C VAL A 117 14.69 -6.91 -3.72
N MET A 118 15.39 -5.79 -3.82
CA MET A 118 14.94 -4.65 -4.62
C MET A 118 16.15 -3.82 -5.03
N THR A 119 16.15 -3.30 -6.26
CA THR A 119 17.18 -2.35 -6.69
C THR A 119 16.87 -0.95 -6.12
N LEU A 120 17.89 -0.09 -6.09
CA LEU A 120 17.69 1.31 -5.66
C LEU A 120 16.73 2.04 -6.60
N ASP A 121 16.75 1.76 -7.90
CA ASP A 121 15.80 2.35 -8.86
C ASP A 121 14.38 1.92 -8.57
N GLN A 122 14.15 0.64 -8.29
CA GLN A 122 12.83 0.13 -7.90
C GLN A 122 12.35 0.78 -6.61
N TYR A 123 13.25 0.96 -5.64
CA TYR A 123 12.91 1.64 -4.38
C TYR A 123 12.48 3.09 -4.65
N ALA A 124 13.22 3.82 -5.47
CA ALA A 124 12.89 5.20 -5.81
C ALA A 124 11.50 5.30 -6.46
N GLN A 125 11.19 4.39 -7.38
CA GLN A 125 9.85 4.30 -7.99
C GLN A 125 8.78 4.02 -6.95
N MET A 126 9.00 3.04 -6.09
CA MET A 126 8.07 2.65 -5.04
C MET A 126 7.81 3.80 -4.07
N LYS A 127 8.86 4.50 -3.65
CA LYS A 127 8.73 5.65 -2.75
C LYS A 127 7.90 6.77 -3.39
N ALA A 128 8.19 7.11 -4.64
CA ALA A 128 7.44 8.13 -5.36
C ALA A 128 5.97 7.74 -5.52
N MET A 129 5.70 6.48 -5.85
CA MET A 129 4.32 5.96 -5.95
C MET A 129 3.62 6.02 -4.60
N THR A 130 4.32 5.62 -3.53
CA THR A 130 3.78 5.65 -2.17
C THR A 130 3.33 7.06 -1.79
N GLN A 131 4.16 8.06 -2.04
CA GLN A 131 3.83 9.45 -1.73
C GLN A 131 2.68 9.97 -2.59
N LYS A 132 2.65 9.61 -3.87
CA LYS A 132 1.56 9.99 -4.78
C LYS A 132 0.24 9.36 -4.35
N ILE A 133 0.23 8.05 -4.11
CA ILE A 133 -0.98 7.31 -3.70
C ILE A 133 -1.48 7.81 -2.35
N SER A 134 -0.59 7.98 -1.39
CA SER A 134 -0.93 8.49 -0.06
C SER A 134 -1.55 9.87 -0.13
N GLY A 135 -1.02 10.75 -0.98
CA GLY A 135 -1.56 12.08 -1.20
C GLY A 135 -2.98 12.04 -1.78
N ILE A 136 -3.24 11.14 -2.72
CA ILE A 136 -4.58 10.95 -3.29
C ILE A 136 -5.56 10.48 -2.22
N VAL A 137 -5.17 9.48 -1.42
CA VAL A 137 -6.00 8.96 -0.33
C VAL A 137 -6.25 10.06 0.71
N LYS A 138 -5.21 10.80 1.09
CA LYS A 138 -5.29 11.90 2.05
C LYS A 138 -6.29 12.97 1.59
N ASP A 139 -6.19 13.39 0.33
CA ASP A 139 -7.06 14.41 -0.24
C ASP A 139 -8.51 13.93 -0.34
N THR A 140 -8.70 12.67 -0.73
CA THR A 140 -10.03 12.05 -0.81
C THR A 140 -10.70 12.00 0.57
N LEU A 141 -9.95 11.61 1.60
CA LEU A 141 -10.45 11.57 2.98
C LEU A 141 -10.74 12.98 3.52
N ALA A 142 -9.90 13.96 3.17
CA ALA A 142 -10.08 15.35 3.59
C ALA A 142 -11.40 15.94 3.08
N GLU A 143 -11.84 15.55 1.88
CA GLU A 143 -13.14 15.95 1.34
C GLU A 143 -14.30 15.48 2.22
N LYS A 144 -14.09 14.43 3.00
CA LYS A 144 -15.08 13.86 3.92
C LYS A 144 -14.87 14.33 5.37
N GLY A 145 -13.98 15.29 5.59
CA GLY A 145 -13.65 15.79 6.92
C GLY A 145 -12.77 14.84 7.73
N LEU A 146 -12.09 13.92 7.07
CA LEU A 146 -11.23 12.93 7.71
C LEU A 146 -9.76 13.27 7.48
N ASP A 147 -8.92 12.98 8.47
CA ASP A 147 -7.49 13.30 8.46
C ASP A 147 -6.68 12.00 8.46
N LEU A 148 -5.91 11.77 7.41
CA LEU A 148 -5.05 10.61 7.29
C LEU A 148 -3.75 10.84 8.06
N TYR A 149 -3.48 10.01 9.06
CA TYR A 149 -2.25 10.07 9.85
C TYR A 149 -1.14 9.20 9.25
N ASP A 150 -1.46 7.97 8.93
CA ASP A 150 -0.53 7.09 8.21
C ASP A 150 -1.29 6.01 7.44
N ILE A 151 -0.60 5.42 6.49
CA ILE A 151 -1.16 4.36 5.65
C ILE A 151 -0.05 3.38 5.25
N LYS A 152 -0.41 2.12 5.20
CA LYS A 152 0.48 1.02 4.84
C LYS A 152 0.06 0.41 3.51
N PHE A 153 1.03 0.21 2.64
CA PHE A 153 0.84 -0.42 1.33
C PHE A 153 1.76 -1.61 1.17
N GLU A 154 1.41 -2.48 0.22
CA GLU A 154 2.31 -3.48 -0.31
C GLU A 154 2.50 -3.22 -1.80
N PHE A 155 3.72 -3.45 -2.27
CA PHE A 155 4.06 -3.34 -3.70
C PHE A 155 4.61 -4.67 -4.18
N GLY A 156 4.38 -4.93 -5.45
CA GLY A 156 4.96 -6.04 -6.16
C GLY A 156 5.44 -5.57 -7.52
N TYR A 157 5.79 -6.51 -8.37
CA TYR A 157 6.16 -6.18 -9.74
C TYR A 157 5.45 -7.09 -10.73
N TYR A 158 5.16 -6.51 -11.89
CA TYR A 158 4.46 -7.17 -12.98
C TYR A 158 5.02 -6.62 -14.29
N ASN A 159 5.48 -7.53 -15.18
CA ASN A 159 6.12 -7.13 -16.43
C ASN A 159 7.26 -6.11 -16.24
N GLY A 160 8.05 -6.28 -15.19
CA GLY A 160 9.19 -5.41 -14.90
C GLY A 160 8.82 -4.06 -14.25
N GLU A 161 7.56 -3.82 -13.97
CA GLU A 161 7.10 -2.56 -13.37
C GLU A 161 6.68 -2.77 -11.93
N VAL A 162 6.97 -1.76 -11.09
CA VAL A 162 6.49 -1.72 -9.70
C VAL A 162 5.01 -1.32 -9.73
N ILE A 163 4.17 -2.10 -9.07
CA ILE A 163 2.74 -1.82 -8.98
C ILE A 163 2.25 -2.01 -7.56
N LEU A 164 1.18 -1.30 -7.22
CA LEU A 164 0.51 -1.46 -5.92
C LEU A 164 -0.26 -2.78 -5.93
N ILE A 165 -0.09 -3.56 -4.87
CA ILE A 165 -0.81 -4.81 -4.65
C ILE A 165 -1.55 -4.76 -3.32
N ASP A 166 -2.23 -5.86 -2.97
CA ASP A 166 -3.01 -5.99 -1.75
C ASP A 166 -4.23 -5.08 -1.75
N GLU A 167 -4.80 -4.79 -0.59
CA GLU A 167 -6.02 -4.00 -0.48
C GLU A 167 -5.73 -2.61 0.10
N ILE A 168 -6.65 -1.68 -0.14
CA ILE A 168 -6.67 -0.37 0.50
C ILE A 168 -7.95 -0.32 1.34
N ALA A 169 -7.81 -0.54 2.63
CA ALA A 169 -8.96 -0.64 3.53
C ALA A 169 -8.66 0.01 4.88
N SER A 170 -9.66 0.09 5.72
CA SER A 170 -9.52 0.74 7.03
C SER A 170 -8.44 0.12 7.91
N GLY A 171 -8.17 -1.18 7.76
CA GLY A 171 -7.11 -1.87 8.50
C GLY A 171 -5.70 -1.46 8.10
N ASN A 172 -5.53 -0.79 6.97
CA ASN A 172 -4.23 -0.36 6.45
C ASN A 172 -3.88 1.07 6.81
N MET A 173 -4.77 1.80 7.48
CA MET A 173 -4.58 3.23 7.70
C MET A 173 -5.11 3.68 9.06
N ARG A 174 -4.54 4.77 9.56
CA ARG A 174 -5.06 5.49 10.73
C ARG A 174 -5.69 6.79 10.25
N VAL A 175 -6.98 6.92 10.52
CA VAL A 175 -7.78 8.06 10.08
C VAL A 175 -8.51 8.63 11.29
N TYR A 176 -8.48 9.93 11.42
CA TYR A 176 -9.12 10.62 12.55
C TYR A 176 -10.04 11.72 12.03
N LYS A 177 -11.09 12.00 12.80
CA LYS A 177 -11.98 13.10 12.54
C LYS A 177 -11.72 14.17 13.59
N ASP A 178 -11.43 15.39 13.12
CA ASP A 178 -11.18 16.56 14.01
C ASP A 178 -9.98 16.33 14.97
N GLY A 179 -9.00 15.61 14.51
CA GLY A 179 -7.76 15.36 15.30
C GLY A 179 -7.77 14.04 16.07
#